data_c380e67f8a817f6fd46bdcb360a5e47a
#
_entry.id   c380e67f8a817f6fd46bdcb360a5e47a
#
_cell.length_a   1.000
_cell.length_b   1.000
_cell.length_c   1.000
_cell.angle_alpha   90.00
_cell.angle_beta   90.00
_cell.angle_gamma   90.00
#
_symmetry.space_group_name_H-M   'P 1'
#
loop_
_entity.id
_entity.type
_entity.pdbx_description
1 polymer ?
#
loop_
_entity_poly.entity_id
_entity_poly.type
_entity_poly.pdbx_seq_one_letter_code
_entity_poly.pdbx_strand_id
1 'polypeptide(L)'
;MNALELSNDTSVFEVAAVLDEDGKLASDCVRHARTMIDDHGFVILTDLLSDEEADAGLDLIRQTIDDPDRNRGAFASETDNRYRRRDFCSLPSTPPVTRFAAALCQRLEGVISEYCGRSRPLLEVTTLTSYLGSSHQYIHRDPAGVISLFAAVEDVSAQQGGTVFAPGTHLYGGADSKHGGQAHALMELFRIRCNYRIFRHNLKKLWRMRKDTKAPLAPGEFIDRVCSTKWDQHQPNLMRFLLGKNSQFSIHMLSPAKLWKLHRHRDVLDTLFSLVQTAPRKGTVILYRSDLLHAGPDNRSPHPRRLFSMSIARDIVEPKYWNDGYSPHPTLTAQPLCLGDLLDRPLTPAAPLPR
;
A
#
# COMPACT_ATOMS: atom_id res chain seq x y z
N MET A 1 -15.01 -12.23 11.31
CA MET A 1 -15.44 -12.56 9.93
C MET A 1 -14.72 -11.59 9.02
N ASN A 2 -13.92 -12.07 8.07
CA ASN A 2 -13.17 -11.22 7.14
C ASN A 2 -14.12 -10.53 6.15
N ALA A 3 -13.72 -9.36 5.65
CA ALA A 3 -14.47 -8.63 4.62
C ALA A 3 -14.53 -9.42 3.31
N LEU A 4 -13.46 -10.11 3.02
CA LEU A 4 -13.17 -10.81 1.77
C LEU A 4 -12.81 -12.27 2.05
N GLU A 5 -12.97 -13.12 1.06
CA GLU A 5 -12.38 -14.45 1.04
C GLU A 5 -10.89 -14.27 0.68
N LEU A 6 -10.03 -14.41 1.68
CA LEU A 6 -8.60 -14.17 1.55
C LEU A 6 -7.85 -15.47 1.75
N SER A 7 -6.90 -15.77 0.88
CA SER A 7 -5.85 -16.71 1.20
C SER A 7 -4.82 -16.03 2.11
N ASN A 8 -4.41 -16.71 3.17
CA ASN A 8 -3.26 -16.31 3.97
C ASN A 8 -2.00 -17.12 3.58
N ASP A 9 -2.11 -17.99 2.61
CA ASP A 9 -0.97 -18.69 2.04
C ASP A 9 -0.31 -17.77 1.00
N THR A 10 0.82 -17.23 1.37
CA THR A 10 1.66 -16.35 0.55
C THR A 10 2.93 -17.03 0.07
N SER A 11 3.14 -18.31 0.40
CA SER A 11 4.39 -19.03 0.15
C SER A 11 4.83 -19.02 -1.31
N VAL A 12 3.87 -19.05 -2.24
CA VAL A 12 4.16 -19.00 -3.69
C VAL A 12 4.69 -17.64 -4.17
N PHE A 13 4.56 -16.60 -3.37
CA PHE A 13 5.02 -15.24 -3.66
C PHE A 13 6.26 -14.85 -2.84
N GLU A 14 6.74 -15.76 -1.98
CA GLU A 14 7.86 -15.51 -1.08
C GLU A 14 9.18 -15.96 -1.72
N VAL A 15 10.17 -15.09 -1.59
CA VAL A 15 11.56 -15.35 -1.95
C VAL A 15 12.39 -15.06 -0.70
N ALA A 16 13.04 -16.09 -0.16
CA ALA A 16 14.00 -15.89 0.92
C ALA A 16 15.19 -15.08 0.38
N ALA A 17 15.43 -13.91 0.95
CA ALA A 17 16.48 -13.03 0.49
C ALA A 17 17.84 -13.60 0.89
N VAL A 18 18.71 -13.80 -0.12
CA VAL A 18 20.11 -14.11 0.06
C VAL A 18 20.89 -12.92 -0.46
N LEU A 19 21.75 -12.34 0.39
CA LEU A 19 22.60 -11.22 0.00
C LEU A 19 23.97 -11.75 -0.44
N ASP A 20 24.53 -11.13 -1.46
CA ASP A 20 25.90 -11.38 -1.91
C ASP A 20 26.95 -10.67 -1.03
N GLU A 21 28.22 -10.76 -1.40
CA GLU A 21 29.34 -10.14 -0.67
C GLU A 21 29.27 -8.61 -0.61
N ASP A 22 28.58 -7.98 -1.56
CA ASP A 22 28.36 -6.53 -1.62
C ASP A 22 27.09 -6.11 -0.85
N GLY A 23 26.39 -7.05 -0.21
CA GLY A 23 25.15 -6.82 0.52
C GLY A 23 23.93 -6.58 -0.38
N LYS A 24 24.01 -6.95 -1.66
CA LYS A 24 22.94 -6.88 -2.63
C LYS A 24 22.23 -8.23 -2.73
N LEU A 25 20.99 -8.21 -3.21
CA LEU A 25 20.23 -9.43 -3.45
C LEU A 25 20.95 -10.30 -4.50
N ALA A 26 21.22 -11.56 -4.16
CA ALA A 26 21.91 -12.51 -5.04
C ALA A 26 21.15 -12.71 -6.37
N SER A 27 21.88 -12.96 -7.46
CA SER A 27 21.36 -13.00 -8.83
C SER A 27 20.18 -13.96 -9.02
N ASP A 28 20.17 -15.11 -8.32
CA ASP A 28 19.05 -16.06 -8.39
C ASP A 28 17.78 -15.53 -7.72
N CYS A 29 17.95 -14.85 -6.58
CA CYS A 29 16.83 -14.16 -5.91
C CYS A 29 16.31 -13.02 -6.77
N VAL A 30 17.18 -12.24 -7.40
CA VAL A 30 16.81 -11.16 -8.34
C VAL A 30 15.95 -11.72 -9.47
N ARG A 31 16.39 -12.80 -10.12
CA ARG A 31 15.66 -13.43 -11.23
C ARG A 31 14.28 -13.91 -10.78
N HIS A 32 14.21 -14.58 -9.61
CA HIS A 32 12.94 -15.06 -9.08
C HIS A 32 12.01 -13.91 -8.70
N ALA A 33 12.52 -12.87 -8.02
CA ALA A 33 11.74 -11.69 -7.66
C ALA A 33 11.16 -10.97 -8.90
N ARG A 34 11.94 -10.84 -9.98
CA ARG A 34 11.47 -10.27 -11.25
C ARG A 34 10.34 -11.09 -11.85
N THR A 35 10.48 -12.42 -11.91
CA THR A 35 9.41 -13.30 -12.38
C THR A 35 8.13 -13.10 -11.58
N MET A 36 8.21 -13.01 -10.25
CA MET A 36 7.05 -12.76 -9.40
C MET A 36 6.38 -11.41 -9.70
N ILE A 37 7.16 -10.35 -9.90
CA ILE A 37 6.63 -9.03 -10.22
C ILE A 37 6.00 -9.02 -11.62
N ASP A 38 6.59 -9.68 -12.59
CA ASP A 38 6.09 -9.71 -13.96
C ASP A 38 4.80 -10.55 -14.09
N ASP A 39 4.70 -11.67 -13.40
CA ASP A 39 3.56 -12.58 -13.48
C ASP A 39 2.44 -12.21 -12.50
N HIS A 40 2.79 -11.77 -11.29
CA HIS A 40 1.84 -11.55 -10.20
C HIS A 40 1.69 -10.10 -9.77
N GLY A 41 2.62 -9.22 -10.17
CA GLY A 41 2.62 -7.80 -9.85
C GLY A 41 3.27 -7.45 -8.52
N PHE A 42 3.75 -8.42 -7.74
CA PHE A 42 4.44 -8.23 -6.47
C PHE A 42 5.30 -9.43 -6.10
N VAL A 43 6.24 -9.21 -5.16
CA VAL A 43 7.05 -10.24 -4.52
C VAL A 43 7.19 -9.93 -3.03
N ILE A 44 7.31 -10.94 -2.20
CA ILE A 44 7.58 -10.87 -0.76
C ILE A 44 8.99 -11.38 -0.54
N LEU A 45 9.91 -10.48 -0.18
CA LEU A 45 11.31 -10.79 0.10
C LEU A 45 11.46 -10.94 1.61
N THR A 46 11.50 -12.19 2.09
CA THR A 46 11.69 -12.48 3.52
C THR A 46 13.16 -12.30 3.91
N ASP A 47 13.38 -11.88 5.15
CA ASP A 47 14.72 -11.75 5.75
C ASP A 47 15.67 -10.78 4.98
N LEU A 48 15.09 -9.77 4.29
CA LEU A 48 15.90 -8.79 3.54
C LEU A 48 16.60 -7.80 4.46
N LEU A 49 15.97 -7.40 5.57
CA LEU A 49 16.55 -6.51 6.58
C LEU A 49 16.94 -7.31 7.82
N SER A 50 18.05 -6.94 8.44
CA SER A 50 18.37 -7.43 9.77
C SER A 50 17.42 -6.87 10.83
N ASP A 51 17.44 -7.45 12.02
CA ASP A 51 16.64 -6.96 13.15
C ASP A 51 16.99 -5.53 13.52
N GLU A 52 18.28 -5.18 13.52
CA GLU A 52 18.76 -3.83 13.84
C GLU A 52 18.32 -2.80 12.78
N GLU A 53 18.32 -3.18 11.53
CA GLU A 53 17.87 -2.30 10.45
C GLU A 53 16.35 -2.09 10.50
N ALA A 54 15.59 -3.14 10.75
CA ALA A 54 14.16 -3.03 10.93
C ALA A 54 13.80 -2.18 12.17
N ASP A 55 14.55 -2.30 13.28
CA ASP A 55 14.39 -1.44 14.46
C ASP A 55 14.71 0.02 14.15
N ALA A 56 15.76 0.29 13.38
CA ALA A 56 16.05 1.65 12.92
C ALA A 56 14.91 2.22 12.07
N GLY A 57 14.33 1.43 11.17
CA GLY A 57 13.14 1.80 10.40
C GLY A 57 11.92 2.08 11.28
N LEU A 58 11.71 1.28 12.32
CA LEU A 58 10.64 1.48 13.30
C LEU A 58 10.79 2.78 14.08
N ASP A 59 12.02 3.12 14.47
CA ASP A 59 12.31 4.36 15.17
C ASP A 59 12.04 5.59 14.31
N LEU A 60 12.37 5.55 13.01
CA LEU A 60 12.01 6.61 12.06
C LEU A 60 10.50 6.82 12.00
N ILE A 61 9.73 5.73 11.97
CA ILE A 61 8.27 5.79 11.97
C ILE A 61 7.75 6.40 13.27
N ARG A 62 8.25 5.94 14.42
CA ARG A 62 7.84 6.44 15.76
C ARG A 62 8.11 7.93 15.90
N GLN A 63 9.33 8.38 15.58
CA GLN A 63 9.69 9.80 15.59
C GLN A 63 8.76 10.64 14.74
N THR A 64 8.41 10.13 13.54
CA THR A 64 7.49 10.85 12.65
C THR A 64 6.06 10.90 13.20
N ILE A 65 5.56 9.81 13.80
CA ILE A 65 4.20 9.76 14.35
C ILE A 65 4.07 10.61 15.62
N ASP A 66 5.11 10.65 16.45
CA ASP A 66 5.13 11.39 17.70
C ASP A 66 5.29 12.91 17.46
N ASP A 67 5.72 13.33 16.27
CA ASP A 67 5.74 14.73 15.87
C ASP A 67 4.30 15.25 15.71
N PRO A 68 3.86 16.25 16.51
CA PRO A 68 2.53 16.84 16.39
C PRO A 68 2.31 17.51 15.04
N ASP A 69 3.37 18.05 14.42
CA ASP A 69 3.35 18.78 13.16
C ASP A 69 3.66 17.91 11.94
N ARG A 70 3.62 16.57 12.12
CA ARG A 70 3.91 15.61 11.04
C ARG A 70 3.12 15.88 9.77
N ASN A 71 3.78 15.75 8.65
CA ASN A 71 3.18 16.00 7.34
C ASN A 71 2.28 14.84 6.90
N ARG A 72 0.98 15.07 6.88
CA ARG A 72 -0.01 14.14 6.30
C ARG A 72 -0.29 14.42 4.81
N GLY A 73 0.13 15.54 4.30
CA GLY A 73 -0.02 15.93 2.89
C GLY A 73 -1.44 15.69 2.36
N ALA A 74 -1.54 15.08 1.18
CA ALA A 74 -2.81 14.72 0.55
C ALA A 74 -3.63 13.70 1.35
N PHE A 75 -3.01 12.97 2.29
CA PHE A 75 -3.69 11.98 3.13
C PHE A 75 -4.39 12.60 4.35
N ALA A 76 -4.15 13.88 4.66
CA ALA A 76 -4.78 14.57 5.78
C ALA A 76 -6.32 14.55 5.69
N SER A 77 -6.87 14.56 4.48
CA SER A 77 -8.30 14.51 4.21
C SER A 77 -8.88 13.09 4.25
N GLU A 78 -8.06 12.05 4.30
CA GLU A 78 -8.56 10.69 4.42
C GLU A 78 -9.29 10.46 5.75
N THR A 79 -10.39 9.74 5.68
CA THR A 79 -11.31 9.60 6.83
C THR A 79 -10.63 8.99 8.04
N ASP A 80 -9.87 7.90 7.87
CA ASP A 80 -9.19 7.24 9.00
C ASP A 80 -8.07 8.12 9.59
N ASN A 81 -7.34 8.89 8.76
CA ASN A 81 -6.36 9.87 9.26
C ASN A 81 -7.04 10.97 10.09
N ARG A 82 -8.15 11.51 9.59
CA ARG A 82 -8.89 12.58 10.27
C ARG A 82 -9.39 12.14 11.65
N TYR A 83 -9.81 10.90 11.78
CA TYR A 83 -10.30 10.33 13.05
C TYR A 83 -9.23 9.58 13.84
N ARG A 84 -7.96 9.71 13.48
CA ARG A 84 -6.82 9.08 14.18
C ARG A 84 -6.93 7.54 14.28
N ARG A 85 -7.53 6.91 13.27
CA ARG A 85 -7.59 5.45 13.14
C ARG A 85 -6.45 4.91 12.28
N ARG A 86 -5.81 5.79 11.54
CA ARG A 86 -4.63 5.53 10.73
C ARG A 86 -3.75 6.76 10.77
N ASP A 87 -2.44 6.58 10.75
CA ASP A 87 -1.49 7.63 10.41
C ASP A 87 -0.82 7.24 9.09
N PHE A 88 -1.15 8.00 8.05
CA PHE A 88 -0.50 7.94 6.76
C PHE A 88 0.13 9.29 6.53
N CYS A 89 1.45 9.37 6.66
CA CYS A 89 2.19 10.62 6.58
C CYS A 89 3.54 10.42 5.89
N SER A 90 4.02 11.52 5.29
CA SER A 90 5.31 11.53 4.60
C SER A 90 6.44 11.76 5.59
N LEU A 91 7.54 11.04 5.39
CA LEU A 91 8.76 11.22 6.16
C LEU A 91 9.62 12.33 5.54
N PRO A 92 10.27 13.17 6.37
CA PRO A 92 11.19 14.19 5.86
C PRO A 92 12.47 13.55 5.29
N SER A 93 13.04 14.15 4.25
CA SER A 93 14.29 13.70 3.60
C SER A 93 15.53 13.98 4.47
N THR A 94 15.46 13.61 5.76
CA THR A 94 16.59 13.71 6.69
C THR A 94 17.65 12.65 6.39
N PRO A 95 18.90 12.84 6.84
CA PRO A 95 19.95 11.83 6.63
C PRO A 95 19.60 10.44 7.10
N PRO A 96 18.94 10.21 8.26
CA PRO A 96 18.51 8.86 8.66
C PRO A 96 17.50 8.24 7.70
N VAL A 97 16.45 8.99 7.30
CA VAL A 97 15.41 8.51 6.37
C VAL A 97 16.00 8.18 5.00
N THR A 98 16.84 9.08 4.45
CA THR A 98 17.45 8.86 3.14
C THR A 98 18.49 7.73 3.15
N ARG A 99 19.18 7.48 4.26
CA ARG A 99 20.07 6.31 4.41
C ARG A 99 19.29 5.00 4.43
N PHE A 100 18.18 4.95 5.17
CA PHE A 100 17.33 3.76 5.21
C PHE A 100 16.73 3.46 3.84
N ALA A 101 16.23 4.48 3.13
CA ALA A 101 15.74 4.36 1.76
C ALA A 101 16.86 3.89 0.78
N ALA A 102 18.06 4.44 0.93
CA ALA A 102 19.24 4.04 0.12
C ALA A 102 19.63 2.58 0.37
N ALA A 103 19.66 2.13 1.62
CA ALA A 103 19.96 0.73 1.95
C ALA A 103 18.97 -0.23 1.28
N LEU A 104 17.68 0.08 1.31
CA LEU A 104 16.67 -0.70 0.60
C LEU A 104 16.91 -0.72 -0.91
N CYS A 105 17.16 0.45 -1.53
CA CYS A 105 17.39 0.54 -2.97
C CYS A 105 18.66 -0.22 -3.40
N GLN A 106 19.75 -0.11 -2.65
CA GLN A 106 21.02 -0.77 -2.98
C GLN A 106 20.89 -2.30 -2.89
N ARG A 107 20.22 -2.82 -1.87
CA ARG A 107 19.94 -4.26 -1.78
C ARG A 107 19.09 -4.78 -2.92
N LEU A 108 18.10 -3.98 -3.33
CA LEU A 108 17.15 -4.32 -4.38
C LEU A 108 17.58 -3.84 -5.77
N GLU A 109 18.82 -3.31 -5.93
CA GLU A 109 19.26 -2.69 -7.18
C GLU A 109 19.00 -3.58 -8.40
N GLY A 110 19.36 -4.87 -8.33
CA GLY A 110 19.16 -5.81 -9.43
C GLY A 110 17.69 -6.01 -9.84
N VAL A 111 16.75 -5.79 -8.91
CA VAL A 111 15.31 -5.89 -9.19
C VAL A 111 14.76 -4.55 -9.64
N ILE A 112 15.03 -3.47 -8.91
CA ILE A 112 14.44 -2.15 -9.19
C ILE A 112 14.96 -1.59 -10.51
N SER A 113 16.23 -1.78 -10.84
CA SER A 113 16.85 -1.26 -12.06
C SER A 113 16.32 -1.88 -13.34
N GLU A 114 15.57 -2.98 -13.26
CA GLU A 114 14.84 -3.54 -14.40
C GLU A 114 13.64 -2.67 -14.79
N TYR A 115 13.06 -1.98 -13.82
CA TYR A 115 11.83 -1.19 -14.00
C TYR A 115 12.08 0.31 -14.01
N CYS A 116 13.17 0.77 -13.38
CA CYS A 116 13.46 2.18 -13.13
C CYS A 116 14.90 2.51 -13.52
N GLY A 117 15.11 3.42 -14.45
CA GLY A 117 16.44 3.99 -14.72
C GLY A 117 16.92 4.85 -13.55
N ARG A 118 18.24 5.08 -13.48
CA ARG A 118 18.89 5.83 -12.38
C ARG A 118 18.37 7.26 -12.22
N SER A 119 17.91 7.90 -13.31
CA SER A 119 17.33 9.25 -13.29
C SER A 119 15.88 9.29 -12.81
N ARG A 120 15.26 8.15 -12.53
CA ARG A 120 13.85 8.11 -12.13
C ARG A 120 13.68 8.61 -10.71
N PRO A 121 12.69 9.52 -10.50
CA PRO A 121 12.54 10.18 -9.22
C PRO A 121 11.94 9.26 -8.16
N LEU A 122 12.39 9.48 -6.93
CA LEU A 122 11.73 9.07 -5.71
C LEU A 122 10.47 9.94 -5.53
N LEU A 123 9.30 9.34 -5.56
CA LEU A 123 8.03 10.06 -5.49
C LEU A 123 7.63 10.41 -4.07
N GLU A 124 7.83 9.47 -3.16
CA GLU A 124 7.53 9.64 -1.74
C GLU A 124 8.27 8.64 -0.87
N VAL A 125 8.46 9.01 0.38
CA VAL A 125 8.78 8.11 1.49
C VAL A 125 7.73 8.35 2.56
N THR A 126 7.01 7.31 2.96
CA THR A 126 5.85 7.44 3.84
C THR A 126 5.84 6.38 4.94
N THR A 127 5.03 6.61 5.96
CA THR A 127 4.66 5.59 6.93
C THR A 127 3.16 5.32 6.86
N LEU A 128 2.81 4.02 6.96
CA LEU A 128 1.43 3.56 7.05
C LEU A 128 1.24 2.87 8.40
N THR A 129 0.69 3.61 9.36
CA THR A 129 0.34 3.05 10.67
C THR A 129 -1.17 2.90 10.78
N SER A 130 -1.66 1.69 11.06
CA SER A 130 -3.08 1.41 11.27
C SER A 130 -3.33 0.98 12.70
N TYR A 131 -4.26 1.64 13.38
CA TYR A 131 -4.64 1.36 14.76
C TYR A 131 -5.91 0.50 14.84
N LEU A 132 -6.17 -0.05 16.04
CA LEU A 132 -7.44 -0.73 16.30
C LEU A 132 -8.63 0.15 15.88
N GLY A 133 -9.51 -0.44 15.11
CA GLY A 133 -10.70 0.26 14.60
C GLY A 133 -10.53 0.94 13.25
N SER A 134 -9.32 0.93 12.64
CA SER A 134 -9.15 1.39 11.26
C SER A 134 -10.10 0.66 10.30
N SER A 135 -10.59 1.32 9.27
CA SER A 135 -11.43 0.71 8.25
C SER A 135 -10.61 -0.13 7.27
N HIS A 136 -11.23 -1.16 6.70
CA HIS A 136 -10.67 -1.81 5.52
C HIS A 136 -10.73 -0.81 4.36
N GLN A 137 -9.58 -0.55 3.71
CA GLN A 137 -9.55 0.25 2.49
C GLN A 137 -10.31 -0.47 1.38
N TYR A 138 -10.88 0.29 0.46
CA TYR A 138 -11.39 -0.28 -0.78
C TYR A 138 -10.24 -0.78 -1.65
N ILE A 139 -10.47 -1.90 -2.36
CA ILE A 139 -9.52 -2.38 -3.36
C ILE A 139 -9.38 -1.30 -4.44
N HIS A 140 -8.15 -0.88 -4.68
CA HIS A 140 -7.79 0.19 -5.60
C HIS A 140 -6.49 -0.11 -6.32
N ARG A 141 -6.17 0.73 -7.27
CA ARG A 141 -4.86 0.89 -7.87
C ARG A 141 -4.36 2.27 -7.58
N ASP A 142 -3.07 2.38 -7.40
CA ASP A 142 -2.40 3.67 -7.43
C ASP A 142 -2.10 4.08 -8.89
N PRO A 143 -1.66 5.33 -9.12
CA PRO A 143 -1.28 5.76 -10.45
C PRO A 143 -0.27 4.81 -11.09
N ALA A 144 -0.51 4.42 -12.35
CA ALA A 144 0.36 3.53 -13.09
C ALA A 144 1.75 4.16 -13.32
N GLY A 145 2.74 3.33 -13.56
CA GLY A 145 4.10 3.77 -13.85
C GLY A 145 4.99 3.94 -12.62
N VAL A 146 4.70 3.21 -11.53
CA VAL A 146 5.47 3.26 -10.28
C VAL A 146 5.77 1.85 -9.78
N ILE A 147 6.93 1.68 -9.18
CA ILE A 147 7.28 0.58 -8.28
C ILE A 147 7.20 1.12 -6.86
N SER A 148 6.49 0.41 -6.01
CA SER A 148 6.37 0.73 -4.59
C SER A 148 6.87 -0.41 -3.74
N LEU A 149 7.34 -0.10 -2.54
CA LEU A 149 7.70 -1.12 -1.56
C LEU A 149 7.11 -0.81 -0.19
N PHE A 150 6.87 -1.89 0.57
CA PHE A 150 6.60 -1.85 2.01
C PHE A 150 7.70 -2.62 2.73
N ALA A 151 8.31 -2.02 3.75
CA ALA A 151 9.19 -2.73 4.66
C ALA A 151 8.46 -2.96 5.99
N ALA A 152 8.39 -4.22 6.41
CA ALA A 152 7.85 -4.63 7.70
C ALA A 152 8.92 -4.42 8.76
N VAL A 153 8.82 -3.34 9.51
CA VAL A 153 9.75 -2.96 10.57
C VAL A 153 9.43 -3.62 11.92
N GLU A 154 8.33 -4.33 11.99
CA GLU A 154 7.89 -5.18 13.11
C GLU A 154 7.06 -6.34 12.53
N ASP A 155 6.83 -7.38 13.34
CA ASP A 155 5.96 -8.48 12.93
C ASP A 155 4.53 -7.98 12.71
N VAL A 156 3.95 -8.35 11.59
CA VAL A 156 2.57 -8.04 11.24
C VAL A 156 1.73 -9.31 11.26
N SER A 157 0.88 -9.45 12.25
CA SER A 157 -0.04 -10.57 12.34
C SER A 157 -1.22 -10.43 11.37
N ALA A 158 -1.85 -11.55 11.04
CA ALA A 158 -3.09 -11.56 10.25
C ALA A 158 -4.23 -10.74 10.87
N GLN A 159 -4.23 -10.55 12.21
CA GLN A 159 -5.21 -9.70 12.90
C GLN A 159 -4.90 -8.20 12.79
N GLN A 160 -3.62 -7.83 12.73
CA GLN A 160 -3.22 -6.45 12.42
C GLN A 160 -3.52 -6.11 10.97
N GLY A 161 -3.64 -7.14 10.12
CA GLY A 161 -3.98 -7.06 8.71
C GLY A 161 -2.82 -6.50 7.88
N GLY A 162 -2.03 -7.35 7.26
CA GLY A 162 -1.01 -6.94 6.28
C GLY A 162 -1.62 -6.25 5.06
N THR A 163 -0.96 -6.26 3.92
CA THR A 163 -1.55 -5.75 2.69
C THR A 163 -2.29 -6.87 1.97
N VAL A 164 -3.45 -6.55 1.41
CA VAL A 164 -4.20 -7.44 0.51
C VAL A 164 -3.81 -7.12 -0.91
N PHE A 165 -3.42 -8.13 -1.69
CA PHE A 165 -3.13 -8.03 -3.11
C PHE A 165 -4.06 -8.93 -3.92
N ALA A 166 -4.34 -8.54 -5.16
CA ALA A 166 -4.99 -9.38 -6.16
C ALA A 166 -3.96 -9.74 -7.24
N PRO A 167 -3.28 -10.90 -7.13
CA PRO A 167 -2.18 -11.29 -8.02
C PRO A 167 -2.57 -11.23 -9.49
N GLY A 168 -1.67 -10.76 -10.34
CA GLY A 168 -1.84 -10.72 -11.80
C GLY A 168 -2.78 -9.64 -12.34
N THR A 169 -3.49 -8.88 -11.49
CA THR A 169 -4.47 -7.89 -11.97
C THR A 169 -3.86 -6.70 -12.71
N HIS A 170 -2.57 -6.43 -12.56
CA HIS A 170 -1.82 -5.46 -13.37
C HIS A 170 -1.81 -5.84 -14.86
N LEU A 171 -1.90 -7.12 -15.21
CA LEU A 171 -1.96 -7.60 -16.59
C LEU A 171 -3.28 -7.24 -17.29
N TYR A 172 -4.31 -6.86 -16.55
CA TYR A 172 -5.67 -6.60 -17.05
C TYR A 172 -6.04 -5.11 -17.14
N GLY A 173 -5.10 -4.23 -17.07
CA GLY A 173 -5.39 -2.79 -17.17
C GLY A 173 -4.36 -1.91 -16.49
N GLY A 174 -3.15 -2.43 -16.28
CA GLY A 174 -1.98 -1.67 -15.88
C GLY A 174 -1.39 -0.85 -17.03
N ALA A 175 -0.30 -0.16 -16.76
CA ALA A 175 0.38 0.71 -17.73
C ALA A 175 0.85 -0.03 -18.99
N ASP A 176 1.24 -1.28 -18.82
CA ASP A 176 1.76 -2.20 -19.82
C ASP A 176 0.84 -3.44 -19.97
N SER A 177 -0.47 -3.21 -19.89
CA SER A 177 -1.48 -4.27 -19.93
C SER A 177 -1.35 -5.16 -21.16
N LYS A 178 -1.31 -6.48 -20.93
CA LYS A 178 -1.28 -7.52 -21.97
C LYS A 178 -2.67 -7.93 -22.45
N HIS A 179 -3.72 -7.55 -21.71
CA HIS A 179 -5.10 -7.96 -21.95
C HIS A 179 -6.00 -6.75 -22.20
N GLY A 180 -6.76 -6.79 -23.29
CA GLY A 180 -7.65 -5.69 -23.71
C GLY A 180 -9.06 -5.76 -23.11
N GLY A 181 -9.87 -4.83 -23.53
CA GLY A 181 -11.26 -4.53 -23.23
C GLY A 181 -12.10 -5.48 -22.39
N GLN A 182 -12.35 -6.72 -22.82
CA GLN A 182 -13.22 -7.66 -22.10
C GLN A 182 -12.59 -8.14 -20.79
N ALA A 183 -11.29 -8.42 -20.79
CA ALA A 183 -10.56 -8.85 -19.63
C ALA A 183 -10.46 -7.73 -18.59
N HIS A 184 -10.24 -6.50 -19.04
CA HIS A 184 -10.29 -5.31 -18.18
C HIS A 184 -11.70 -5.14 -17.53
N ALA A 185 -12.76 -5.35 -18.31
CA ALA A 185 -14.13 -5.27 -17.79
C ALA A 185 -14.43 -6.32 -16.69
N LEU A 186 -13.90 -7.55 -16.84
CA LEU A 186 -14.02 -8.59 -15.81
C LEU A 186 -13.25 -8.21 -14.54
N MET A 187 -12.03 -7.70 -14.68
CA MET A 187 -11.23 -7.23 -13.54
C MET A 187 -11.95 -6.07 -12.81
N GLU A 188 -12.57 -5.12 -13.52
CA GLU A 188 -13.36 -4.06 -12.90
C GLU A 188 -14.62 -4.61 -12.20
N LEU A 189 -15.28 -5.62 -12.75
CA LEU A 189 -16.39 -6.31 -12.05
C LEU A 189 -15.90 -6.99 -10.77
N PHE A 190 -14.74 -7.64 -10.81
CA PHE A 190 -14.13 -8.23 -9.62
C PHE A 190 -13.85 -7.16 -8.54
N ARG A 191 -13.24 -6.03 -8.92
CA ARG A 191 -12.97 -4.89 -8.02
C ARG A 191 -14.27 -4.37 -7.38
N ILE A 192 -15.32 -4.16 -8.17
CA ILE A 192 -16.64 -3.70 -7.68
C ILE A 192 -17.22 -4.69 -6.68
N ARG A 193 -17.12 -6.00 -6.95
CA ARG A 193 -17.61 -7.06 -6.03
C ARG A 193 -16.85 -7.04 -4.70
N CYS A 194 -15.53 -6.94 -4.74
CA CYS A 194 -14.70 -6.85 -3.54
C CYS A 194 -15.07 -5.61 -2.73
N ASN A 195 -15.19 -4.46 -3.38
CA ASN A 195 -15.52 -3.20 -2.72
C ASN A 195 -16.93 -3.18 -2.12
N TYR A 196 -17.90 -3.85 -2.73
CA TYR A 196 -19.21 -4.05 -2.12
C TYR A 196 -19.13 -4.90 -0.84
N ARG A 197 -18.33 -5.98 -0.84
CA ARG A 197 -18.11 -6.80 0.36
C ARG A 197 -17.42 -5.99 1.46
N ILE A 198 -16.41 -5.20 1.12
CA ILE A 198 -15.72 -4.30 2.04
C ILE A 198 -16.68 -3.25 2.62
N PHE A 199 -17.49 -2.62 1.80
CA PHE A 199 -18.51 -1.67 2.24
C PHE A 199 -19.44 -2.30 3.31
N ARG A 200 -19.98 -3.48 3.02
CA ARG A 200 -20.85 -4.20 3.97
C ARG A 200 -20.13 -4.56 5.27
N HIS A 201 -18.86 -4.95 5.18
CA HIS A 201 -18.03 -5.25 6.35
C HIS A 201 -17.78 -4.02 7.20
N ASN A 202 -17.33 -2.92 6.58
CA ASN A 202 -17.10 -1.66 7.27
C ASN A 202 -18.38 -1.13 7.93
N LEU A 203 -19.51 -1.17 7.23
CA LEU A 203 -20.79 -0.77 7.77
C LEU A 203 -21.17 -1.56 9.04
N LYS A 204 -21.05 -2.90 8.99
CA LYS A 204 -21.30 -3.76 10.14
C LYS A 204 -20.36 -3.49 11.30
N LYS A 205 -19.06 -3.25 11.00
CA LYS A 205 -18.03 -2.92 12.01
C LYS A 205 -18.34 -1.60 12.68
N LEU A 206 -18.58 -0.54 11.90
CA LEU A 206 -18.91 0.79 12.41
C LEU A 206 -20.17 0.79 13.26
N TRP A 207 -21.18 0.01 12.85
CA TRP A 207 -22.40 -0.15 13.65
C TRP A 207 -22.13 -0.77 15.03
N ARG A 208 -21.23 -1.77 15.10
CA ARG A 208 -20.82 -2.38 16.37
C ARG A 208 -19.99 -1.41 17.22
N MET A 209 -19.07 -0.65 16.61
CA MET A 209 -18.22 0.32 17.30
C MET A 209 -19.01 1.44 18.00
N ARG A 210 -20.21 1.75 17.57
CA ARG A 210 -21.10 2.68 18.31
C ARG A 210 -21.34 2.27 19.75
N LYS A 211 -21.23 0.97 20.04
CA LYS A 211 -21.43 0.39 21.38
C LYS A 211 -20.14 -0.07 22.04
N ASP A 212 -19.02 0.06 21.35
CA ASP A 212 -17.72 -0.42 21.82
C ASP A 212 -17.04 0.68 22.65
N THR A 213 -16.65 0.33 23.88
CA THR A 213 -15.94 1.25 24.78
C THR A 213 -14.45 1.36 24.48
N LYS A 214 -13.87 0.38 23.76
CA LYS A 214 -12.43 0.34 23.43
C LYS A 214 -12.06 1.24 22.26
N ALA A 215 -12.97 1.43 21.32
CA ALA A 215 -12.76 2.24 20.13
C ALA A 215 -14.04 3.02 19.76
N PRO A 216 -14.51 3.92 20.64
CA PRO A 216 -15.77 4.63 20.43
C PRO A 216 -15.70 5.51 19.19
N LEU A 217 -16.83 5.68 18.51
CA LEU A 217 -16.95 6.58 17.36
C LEU A 217 -17.11 8.03 17.83
N ALA A 218 -16.31 8.93 17.25
CA ALA A 218 -16.51 10.36 17.42
C ALA A 218 -17.83 10.84 16.75
N PRO A 219 -18.40 11.97 17.21
CA PRO A 219 -19.57 12.55 16.57
C PRO A 219 -19.33 12.78 15.08
N GLY A 220 -20.26 12.33 14.23
CA GLY A 220 -20.16 12.41 12.77
C GLY A 220 -19.24 11.38 12.10
N GLU A 221 -18.34 10.74 12.87
CA GLU A 221 -17.41 9.74 12.35
C GLU A 221 -18.14 8.59 11.64
N PHE A 222 -19.29 8.16 12.15
CA PHE A 222 -20.04 7.05 11.56
C PHE A 222 -20.39 7.31 10.10
N ILE A 223 -21.02 8.46 9.81
CA ILE A 223 -21.45 8.82 8.44
C ILE A 223 -20.22 8.98 7.54
N ASP A 224 -19.24 9.70 7.99
CA ASP A 224 -18.00 9.94 7.23
C ASP A 224 -17.30 8.63 6.87
N ARG A 225 -17.20 7.71 7.81
CA ARG A 225 -16.53 6.42 7.58
C ARG A 225 -17.37 5.45 6.78
N VAL A 226 -18.69 5.50 6.86
CA VAL A 226 -19.59 4.73 5.96
C VAL A 226 -19.38 5.17 4.53
N CYS A 227 -19.31 6.46 4.30
CA CYS A 227 -19.18 7.04 2.97
C CYS A 227 -17.74 7.00 2.44
N SER A 228 -16.81 6.69 3.30
CA SER A 228 -15.37 6.61 3.20
C SER A 228 -14.75 6.88 1.84
N THR A 229 -14.10 8.02 1.71
CA THR A 229 -12.92 8.24 0.88
C THR A 229 -12.35 9.62 1.19
N LYS A 230 -11.45 10.13 0.39
CA LYS A 230 -10.88 11.47 0.58
C LYS A 230 -11.98 12.51 0.80
N TRP A 231 -11.92 13.20 1.93
CA TRP A 231 -12.83 14.31 2.21
C TRP A 231 -12.46 15.50 1.31
N ASP A 232 -13.47 16.12 0.72
CA ASP A 232 -13.33 17.32 -0.08
C ASP A 232 -14.10 18.44 0.61
N GLN A 233 -13.46 19.59 0.80
CA GLN A 233 -14.09 20.77 1.41
C GLN A 233 -15.35 21.22 0.65
N HIS A 234 -15.37 20.99 -0.67
CA HIS A 234 -16.47 21.39 -1.54
C HIS A 234 -17.61 20.37 -1.67
N GLN A 235 -17.35 19.11 -1.33
CA GLN A 235 -18.36 18.05 -1.40
C GLN A 235 -18.24 17.10 -0.21
N PRO A 236 -19.26 17.05 0.69
CA PRO A 236 -19.29 16.07 1.76
C PRO A 236 -19.17 14.63 1.26
N ASN A 237 -18.53 13.75 2.02
CA ASN A 237 -18.35 12.35 1.67
C ASN A 237 -19.64 11.63 1.28
N LEU A 238 -20.75 11.96 1.95
CA LEU A 238 -22.06 11.41 1.62
C LEU A 238 -22.48 11.75 0.18
N MET A 239 -22.31 12.99 -0.25
CA MET A 239 -22.65 13.41 -1.61
C MET A 239 -21.75 12.75 -2.64
N ARG A 240 -20.46 12.65 -2.37
CA ARG A 240 -19.51 11.93 -3.25
C ARG A 240 -19.87 10.44 -3.36
N PHE A 241 -20.23 9.81 -2.25
CA PHE A 241 -20.67 8.43 -2.21
C PHE A 241 -21.94 8.20 -3.02
N LEU A 242 -22.92 9.08 -2.90
CA LEU A 242 -24.20 8.99 -3.64
C LEU A 242 -24.03 9.31 -5.13
N LEU A 243 -23.27 10.35 -5.46
CA LEU A 243 -23.07 10.83 -6.83
C LEU A 243 -21.95 10.09 -7.56
N GLY A 244 -21.14 9.32 -6.88
CA GLY A 244 -20.06 8.52 -7.44
C GLY A 244 -18.84 9.27 -7.93
N LYS A 245 -18.74 10.56 -7.66
CA LYS A 245 -17.57 11.35 -8.06
C LYS A 245 -16.38 11.07 -7.15
N ASN A 246 -15.24 10.70 -7.74
CA ASN A 246 -13.95 10.45 -7.07
C ASN A 246 -14.00 9.40 -5.95
N SER A 247 -14.92 8.46 -6.00
CA SER A 247 -15.03 7.39 -5.04
C SER A 247 -14.47 6.10 -5.62
N GLN A 248 -13.64 5.41 -4.86
CA GLN A 248 -13.21 4.04 -5.20
C GLN A 248 -14.38 3.06 -5.17
N PHE A 249 -15.43 3.40 -4.41
CA PHE A 249 -16.71 2.72 -4.40
C PHE A 249 -17.84 3.73 -4.15
N SER A 250 -18.91 3.60 -4.91
CA SER A 250 -20.12 4.41 -4.75
C SER A 250 -21.35 3.57 -5.06
N ILE A 251 -22.50 4.00 -4.52
CA ILE A 251 -23.73 3.20 -4.60
C ILE A 251 -24.23 3.02 -6.04
N HIS A 252 -23.98 3.99 -6.91
CA HIS A 252 -24.38 3.88 -8.33
C HIS A 252 -23.57 2.81 -9.10
N MET A 253 -22.40 2.38 -8.57
CA MET A 253 -21.68 1.22 -9.13
C MET A 253 -22.48 -0.08 -8.99
N LEU A 254 -23.50 -0.11 -8.15
CA LEU A 254 -24.39 -1.26 -7.93
C LEU A 254 -25.70 -1.15 -8.72
N SER A 255 -25.66 -0.58 -9.91
CA SER A 255 -26.85 -0.55 -10.78
C SER A 255 -27.37 -1.98 -11.05
N PRO A 256 -28.69 -2.17 -11.29
CA PRO A 256 -29.27 -3.50 -11.56
C PRO A 256 -28.53 -4.26 -12.67
N ALA A 257 -28.10 -3.56 -13.72
CA ALA A 257 -27.32 -4.15 -14.82
C ALA A 257 -25.95 -4.68 -14.36
N LYS A 258 -25.26 -3.95 -13.47
CA LYS A 258 -23.97 -4.41 -12.91
C LYS A 258 -24.16 -5.54 -11.92
N LEU A 259 -25.20 -5.49 -11.08
CA LEU A 259 -25.52 -6.59 -10.18
C LEU A 259 -25.85 -7.88 -10.95
N TRP A 260 -26.58 -7.78 -12.05
CA TRP A 260 -26.86 -8.91 -12.93
C TRP A 260 -25.56 -9.46 -13.57
N LYS A 261 -24.68 -8.59 -14.06
CA LYS A 261 -23.36 -9.00 -14.59
C LYS A 261 -22.50 -9.69 -13.52
N LEU A 262 -22.47 -9.17 -12.30
CA LEU A 262 -21.74 -9.78 -11.19
C LEU A 262 -22.27 -11.17 -10.86
N HIS A 263 -23.59 -11.35 -10.90
CA HIS A 263 -24.22 -12.67 -10.69
C HIS A 263 -23.86 -13.63 -11.83
N ARG A 264 -24.05 -13.19 -13.07
CA ARG A 264 -23.80 -14.02 -14.27
C ARG A 264 -22.34 -14.47 -14.42
N HIS A 265 -21.39 -13.63 -14.05
CA HIS A 265 -19.96 -13.90 -14.20
C HIS A 265 -19.29 -14.38 -12.91
N ARG A 266 -20.05 -14.77 -11.89
CA ARG A 266 -19.50 -15.11 -10.59
C ARG A 266 -18.39 -16.15 -10.65
N ASP A 267 -18.65 -17.28 -11.29
CA ASP A 267 -17.71 -18.41 -11.34
C ASP A 267 -16.45 -18.05 -12.14
N VAL A 268 -16.61 -17.27 -13.22
CA VAL A 268 -15.50 -16.75 -14.03
C VAL A 268 -14.62 -15.83 -13.20
N LEU A 269 -15.21 -14.94 -12.39
CA LEU A 269 -14.46 -14.02 -11.52
C LEU A 269 -13.71 -14.78 -10.42
N ASP A 270 -14.31 -15.83 -9.86
CA ASP A 270 -13.70 -16.66 -8.81
C ASP A 270 -12.57 -17.55 -9.37
N THR A 271 -12.62 -17.91 -10.66
CA THR A 271 -11.56 -18.67 -11.34
C THR A 271 -10.38 -17.78 -11.74
N LEU A 272 -10.67 -16.55 -12.23
CA LEU A 272 -9.65 -15.67 -12.79
C LEU A 272 -8.90 -14.85 -11.73
N PHE A 273 -9.55 -14.53 -10.61
CA PHE A 273 -9.02 -13.59 -9.64
C PHE A 273 -9.12 -14.12 -8.22
N SER A 274 -8.02 -14.04 -7.51
CA SER A 274 -7.94 -14.36 -6.09
C SER A 274 -7.44 -13.16 -5.29
N LEU A 275 -7.54 -13.25 -3.98
CA LEU A 275 -7.00 -12.25 -3.05
C LEU A 275 -6.12 -12.97 -2.05
N VAL A 276 -4.93 -12.40 -1.82
CA VAL A 276 -4.00 -12.85 -0.79
C VAL A 276 -3.78 -11.75 0.23
N GLN A 277 -3.73 -12.10 1.50
CA GLN A 277 -3.38 -11.19 2.58
C GLN A 277 -2.00 -11.55 3.11
N THR A 278 -1.10 -10.59 3.10
CA THR A 278 0.24 -10.77 3.67
C THR A 278 0.20 -10.70 5.20
N ALA A 279 1.13 -11.36 5.85
CA ALA A 279 1.40 -11.27 7.28
C ALA A 279 2.93 -11.27 7.48
N PRO A 280 3.62 -10.21 7.00
CA PRO A 280 5.07 -10.21 6.93
C PRO A 280 5.69 -10.20 8.32
N ARG A 281 6.76 -11.00 8.51
CA ARG A 281 7.63 -10.90 9.67
C ARG A 281 8.51 -9.65 9.56
N LYS A 282 9.02 -9.20 10.70
CA LYS A 282 10.04 -8.15 10.77
C LYS A 282 11.19 -8.45 9.81
N GLY A 283 11.68 -7.44 9.11
CA GLY A 283 12.73 -7.59 8.09
C GLY A 283 12.26 -7.97 6.70
N THR A 284 10.97 -8.30 6.52
CA THR A 284 10.39 -8.59 5.20
C THR A 284 10.15 -7.31 4.40
N VAL A 285 10.47 -7.34 3.12
CA VAL A 285 10.14 -6.26 2.17
C VAL A 285 9.22 -6.79 1.08
N ILE A 286 8.14 -6.09 0.82
CA ILE A 286 7.19 -6.39 -0.25
C ILE A 286 7.39 -5.35 -1.34
N LEU A 287 7.82 -5.77 -2.52
CA LEU A 287 7.96 -4.93 -3.70
C LEU A 287 6.80 -5.19 -4.65
N TYR A 288 6.13 -4.14 -5.12
CA TYR A 288 4.94 -4.29 -5.94
C TYR A 288 4.77 -3.17 -6.96
N ARG A 289 4.02 -3.47 -8.01
CA ARG A 289 3.59 -2.49 -9.02
C ARG A 289 2.38 -1.71 -8.51
N SER A 290 2.42 -0.41 -8.63
CA SER A 290 1.32 0.49 -8.20
C SER A 290 -0.02 0.21 -8.91
N ASP A 291 0.03 -0.29 -10.16
CA ASP A 291 -1.14 -0.65 -10.95
C ASP A 291 -1.74 -2.03 -10.64
N LEU A 292 -1.18 -2.75 -9.67
CA LEU A 292 -1.76 -3.95 -9.08
C LEU A 292 -2.95 -3.58 -8.17
N LEU A 293 -4.05 -4.32 -8.22
CA LEU A 293 -5.15 -4.13 -7.27
C LEU A 293 -4.70 -4.54 -5.86
N HIS A 294 -4.83 -3.60 -4.92
CA HIS A 294 -4.43 -3.83 -3.53
C HIS A 294 -5.28 -3.04 -2.53
N ALA A 295 -5.13 -3.33 -1.25
CA ALA A 295 -5.74 -2.56 -0.16
C ALA A 295 -5.08 -2.85 1.19
N GLY A 296 -5.11 -1.87 2.10
CA GLY A 296 -4.82 -2.08 3.52
C GLY A 296 -6.09 -2.58 4.24
N PRO A 297 -6.08 -3.81 4.80
CA PRO A 297 -7.21 -4.30 5.59
C PRO A 297 -7.34 -3.56 6.92
N ASP A 298 -8.47 -3.80 7.61
CA ASP A 298 -8.70 -3.26 8.94
C ASP A 298 -7.79 -3.90 10.00
N ASN A 299 -7.30 -3.09 10.92
CA ASN A 299 -6.61 -3.60 12.09
C ASN A 299 -7.64 -3.98 13.17
N ARG A 300 -7.61 -5.26 13.58
CA ARG A 300 -8.47 -5.85 14.62
C ARG A 300 -7.69 -6.20 15.89
N SER A 301 -6.37 -5.98 15.86
CA SER A 301 -5.46 -6.17 16.99
C SER A 301 -5.40 -4.91 17.86
N PRO A 302 -5.16 -5.03 19.17
CA PRO A 302 -4.81 -3.87 19.99
C PRO A 302 -3.46 -3.24 19.62
N HIS A 303 -2.62 -3.99 18.92
CA HIS A 303 -1.30 -3.51 18.50
C HIS A 303 -1.42 -2.77 17.16
N PRO A 304 -0.78 -1.60 16.99
CA PRO A 304 -0.72 -0.92 15.73
C PRO A 304 0.07 -1.75 14.70
N ARG A 305 -0.28 -1.62 13.42
CA ARG A 305 0.54 -2.10 12.30
C ARG A 305 1.29 -0.93 11.73
N ARG A 306 2.62 -1.02 11.65
CA ARG A 306 3.50 0.01 11.10
C ARG A 306 4.26 -0.54 9.90
N LEU A 307 4.21 0.19 8.80
CA LEU A 307 4.98 -0.11 7.59
C LEU A 307 5.73 1.14 7.16
N PHE A 308 6.98 0.96 6.80
CA PHE A 308 7.73 1.94 6.03
C PHE A 308 7.40 1.73 4.56
N SER A 309 7.19 2.80 3.81
CA SER A 309 6.85 2.72 2.39
C SER A 309 7.65 3.73 1.58
N MET A 310 7.98 3.37 0.35
CA MET A 310 8.53 4.30 -0.63
C MET A 310 8.07 3.93 -2.05
N SER A 311 8.06 4.91 -2.94
CA SER A 311 7.58 4.79 -4.31
C SER A 311 8.53 5.47 -5.29
N ILE A 312 8.91 4.77 -6.37
CA ILE A 312 9.85 5.23 -7.40
C ILE A 312 9.16 5.14 -8.76
N ALA A 313 9.33 6.16 -9.61
CA ALA A 313 8.78 6.16 -10.95
C ALA A 313 9.46 5.11 -11.83
N ARG A 314 8.65 4.42 -12.67
CA ARG A 314 9.11 3.45 -13.68
C ARG A 314 9.43 4.12 -15.00
N ASP A 315 10.21 3.46 -15.85
CA ASP A 315 10.59 3.98 -17.17
C ASP A 315 9.46 3.88 -18.22
N ILE A 316 8.51 2.94 -18.03
CA ILE A 316 7.49 2.64 -19.04
C ILE A 316 6.53 3.80 -19.24
N VAL A 317 6.08 4.41 -18.16
CA VAL A 317 5.07 5.48 -18.18
C VAL A 317 5.38 6.52 -17.12
N GLU A 318 5.25 7.80 -17.47
CA GLU A 318 5.21 8.85 -16.45
C GLU A 318 3.94 8.71 -15.60
N PRO A 319 4.02 8.83 -14.27
CA PRO A 319 2.86 8.79 -13.39
C PRO A 319 1.89 9.90 -13.77
N LYS A 320 0.68 9.54 -14.22
CA LYS A 320 -0.29 10.50 -14.77
C LYS A 320 -0.77 11.54 -13.77
N TYR A 321 -0.78 11.25 -12.51
CA TYR A 321 -1.34 12.11 -11.47
C TYR A 321 -0.36 12.19 -10.30
N TRP A 322 0.84 12.61 -10.63
CA TRP A 322 1.94 12.79 -9.71
C TRP A 322 1.55 13.52 -8.42
N ASN A 323 0.80 14.61 -8.55
CA ASN A 323 0.34 15.40 -7.40
C ASN A 323 -0.93 14.85 -6.75
N ASP A 324 -1.68 13.97 -7.41
CA ASP A 324 -2.98 13.49 -6.93
C ASP A 324 -2.89 12.12 -6.25
N GLY A 325 -1.84 11.35 -6.51
CA GLY A 325 -1.67 9.97 -6.04
C GLY A 325 -0.56 9.76 -5.02
N TYR A 326 0.43 10.66 -4.98
CA TYR A 326 1.58 10.60 -4.08
C TYR A 326 1.66 11.87 -3.24
N SER A 327 2.26 11.76 -2.07
CA SER A 327 2.34 12.85 -1.10
C SER A 327 3.77 13.01 -0.60
N PRO A 328 4.68 13.56 -1.44
CA PRO A 328 6.04 13.81 -1.02
C PRO A 328 6.07 14.77 0.17
N HIS A 329 7.01 14.55 1.07
CA HIS A 329 7.30 15.54 2.11
C HIS A 329 7.82 16.82 1.46
N PRO A 330 7.53 18.04 2.01
CA PRO A 330 8.06 19.30 1.46
C PRO A 330 9.57 19.33 1.30
N THR A 331 10.33 18.64 2.16
CA THR A 331 11.80 18.51 2.03
C THR A 331 12.22 17.73 0.78
N LEU A 332 11.47 16.68 0.40
CA LEU A 332 11.73 15.93 -0.83
C LEU A 332 11.35 16.76 -2.07
N THR A 333 10.30 17.57 -1.96
CA THR A 333 9.92 18.49 -3.05
C THR A 333 10.96 19.60 -3.24
N ALA A 334 11.52 20.11 -2.15
CA ALA A 334 12.56 21.15 -2.20
C ALA A 334 13.91 20.62 -2.70
N GLN A 335 14.23 19.37 -2.41
CA GLN A 335 15.45 18.68 -2.83
C GLN A 335 15.07 17.31 -3.39
N PRO A 336 14.61 17.24 -4.66
CA PRO A 336 14.24 16.00 -5.29
C PRO A 336 15.41 15.00 -5.34
N LEU A 337 15.10 13.75 -5.10
CA LEU A 337 16.05 12.63 -5.20
C LEU A 337 15.62 11.71 -6.35
N CYS A 338 16.61 11.15 -7.04
CA CYS A 338 16.38 10.09 -8.01
C CYS A 338 16.94 8.75 -7.48
N LEU A 339 16.63 7.67 -8.18
CA LEU A 339 17.15 6.34 -7.84
C LEU A 339 18.68 6.34 -7.78
N GLY A 340 19.36 7.00 -8.71
CA GLY A 340 20.83 7.12 -8.72
C GLY A 340 21.39 7.74 -7.44
N ASP A 341 20.74 8.80 -6.92
CA ASP A 341 21.18 9.43 -5.67
C ASP A 341 21.11 8.48 -4.46
N LEU A 342 20.16 7.54 -4.48
CA LEU A 342 20.04 6.51 -3.44
C LEU A 342 21.05 5.38 -3.64
N LEU A 343 21.26 4.95 -4.88
CA LEU A 343 22.22 3.89 -5.20
C LEU A 343 23.69 4.29 -4.95
N ASP A 344 24.04 5.55 -5.18
CA ASP A 344 25.40 6.06 -5.01
C ASP A 344 25.70 6.55 -3.58
N ARG A 345 24.69 6.57 -2.71
CA ARG A 345 24.86 7.03 -1.34
C ARG A 345 25.72 6.05 -0.53
N PRO A 346 26.82 6.50 0.09
CA PRO A 346 27.62 5.62 0.92
C PRO A 346 26.82 5.13 2.13
N LEU A 347 26.76 3.82 2.33
CA LEU A 347 26.23 3.19 3.53
C LEU A 347 27.31 3.25 4.61
N THR A 348 27.52 4.40 5.21
CA THR A 348 28.35 4.49 6.42
C THR A 348 27.63 3.73 7.53
N PRO A 349 28.33 2.86 8.32
CA PRO A 349 27.70 2.21 9.46
C PRO A 349 26.95 3.24 10.31
N ALA A 350 25.74 2.93 10.71
CA ALA A 350 24.94 3.82 11.53
C ALA A 350 25.72 4.17 12.80
N ALA A 351 26.11 5.42 12.95
CA ALA A 351 26.47 5.90 14.27
C ALA A 351 25.25 5.67 15.17
N PRO A 352 25.43 5.05 16.36
CA PRO A 352 24.32 4.87 17.28
C PRO A 352 23.67 6.23 17.52
N LEU A 353 22.33 6.28 17.41
CA LEU A 353 21.56 7.49 17.71
C LEU A 353 21.90 7.92 19.16
N PRO A 354 22.14 9.20 19.39
CA PRO A 354 22.32 9.68 20.77
C PRO A 354 21.09 9.30 21.59
N ARG A 355 21.31 8.66 22.73
CA ARG A 355 20.29 8.26 23.71
C ARG A 355 19.59 9.46 24.32
#